data_11d9b6a0e123cfc210e4c0e4a3133ffb
#
_entry.id   11d9b6a0e123cfc210e4c0e4a3133ffb
#
_cell.length_a   1.000
_cell.length_b   1.000
_cell.length_c   1.000
_cell.angle_alpha   90.00
_cell.angle_beta   90.00
_cell.angle_gamma   90.00
#
_symmetry.space_group_name_H-M   'P 1'
#
loop_
_entity.id
_entity.type
_entity.pdbx_description
1 polymer ?
#
loop_
_entity_poly.entity_id
_entity_poly.type
_entity_poly.pdbx_seq_one_letter_code
_entity_poly.pdbx_strand_id
1 'polypeptide(L)'
;MADVEVPVLIVGGGGCGLTASIFLSELGVESLLVERHESTSHLPKAHYLNQRTMEIFRQHGIADSVYAVGTPLENFGKVRWRTSLGGDGPLDARTFYTMDGFGGGSLYDLYAADSPCLSSNLPQIRLEPILRRHAEDRAPGRVRFGHELVAFVEDAEGVTATVQDRAADSTYEVRAQYMIAADGGKTWSEKLGVTMQGPSGLLDMVSTHFRADLSDYAD
;
A
#
# COMPACT_ATOMS: atom_id res chain seq x y z
N MET A 1 -26.49 6.52 -21.51
CA MET A 1 -25.18 5.92 -21.88
C MET A 1 -24.21 6.37 -20.83
N ALA A 2 -23.45 5.47 -20.24
CA ALA A 2 -22.43 5.85 -19.27
C ALA A 2 -21.38 6.78 -19.90
N ASP A 3 -20.81 7.68 -19.14
CA ASP A 3 -19.80 8.63 -19.61
C ASP A 3 -18.45 7.94 -19.89
N VAL A 4 -18.18 6.85 -19.17
CA VAL A 4 -16.98 6.02 -19.32
C VAL A 4 -17.36 4.55 -19.29
N GLU A 5 -16.80 3.77 -20.22
CA GLU A 5 -16.93 2.31 -20.24
C GLU A 5 -15.54 1.66 -20.14
N VAL A 6 -15.39 0.69 -19.24
CA VAL A 6 -14.14 -0.06 -19.04
C VAL A 6 -14.42 -1.51 -18.65
N PRO A 7 -13.56 -2.47 -18.97
CA PRO A 7 -13.68 -3.82 -18.45
C PRO A 7 -13.65 -3.88 -16.92
N VAL A 8 -12.75 -3.11 -16.29
CA VAL A 8 -12.57 -3.15 -14.82
C VAL A 8 -12.52 -1.75 -14.24
N LEU A 9 -13.37 -1.50 -13.22
CA LEU A 9 -13.28 -0.34 -12.35
C LEU A 9 -12.55 -0.73 -11.06
N ILE A 10 -11.51 0.03 -10.69
CA ILE A 10 -10.77 -0.16 -9.43
C ILE A 10 -11.10 1.01 -8.52
N VAL A 11 -11.57 0.72 -7.31
CA VAL A 11 -11.96 1.73 -6.31
C VAL A 11 -10.98 1.71 -5.16
N GLY A 12 -10.17 2.76 -5.07
CA GLY A 12 -9.12 2.95 -4.08
C GLY A 12 -7.72 2.98 -4.69
N GLY A 13 -6.98 4.06 -4.44
CA GLY A 13 -5.62 4.35 -4.94
C GLY A 13 -4.51 4.03 -3.95
N GLY A 14 -4.74 3.11 -3.01
CA GLY A 14 -3.70 2.57 -2.13
C GLY A 14 -2.86 1.47 -2.80
N GLY A 15 -1.99 0.84 -2.02
CA GLY A 15 -1.09 -0.20 -2.52
C GLY A 15 -1.79 -1.32 -3.32
N CYS A 16 -2.97 -1.78 -2.85
CA CYS A 16 -3.73 -2.84 -3.54
C CYS A 16 -4.27 -2.38 -4.90
N GLY A 17 -4.95 -1.22 -4.94
CA GLY A 17 -5.58 -0.75 -6.19
C GLY A 17 -4.55 -0.34 -7.23
N LEU A 18 -3.48 0.35 -6.84
CA LEU A 18 -2.39 0.71 -7.75
C LEU A 18 -1.70 -0.53 -8.32
N THR A 19 -1.45 -1.55 -7.49
CA THR A 19 -0.88 -2.82 -7.95
C THR A 19 -1.83 -3.56 -8.90
N ALA A 20 -3.14 -3.59 -8.60
CA ALA A 20 -4.14 -4.17 -9.50
C ALA A 20 -4.16 -3.47 -10.86
N SER A 21 -4.09 -2.13 -10.88
CA SER A 21 -4.02 -1.34 -12.13
C SER A 21 -2.79 -1.71 -12.96
N ILE A 22 -1.61 -1.84 -12.33
CA ILE A 22 -0.38 -2.25 -12.99
C ILE A 22 -0.54 -3.63 -13.62
N PHE A 23 -1.04 -4.61 -12.87
CA PHE A 23 -1.15 -5.99 -13.33
C PHE A 23 -2.16 -6.14 -14.46
N LEU A 24 -3.31 -5.50 -14.35
CA LEU A 24 -4.32 -5.50 -15.43
C LEU A 24 -3.76 -4.89 -16.71
N SER A 25 -3.04 -3.77 -16.61
CA SER A 25 -2.40 -3.15 -17.78
C SER A 25 -1.40 -4.07 -18.46
N GLU A 26 -0.58 -4.80 -17.72
CA GLU A 26 0.38 -5.77 -18.29
C GLU A 26 -0.31 -6.99 -18.93
N LEU A 27 -1.50 -7.35 -18.46
CA LEU A 27 -2.33 -8.39 -19.06
C LEU A 27 -3.15 -7.87 -20.26
N GLY A 28 -3.00 -6.61 -20.63
CA GLY A 28 -3.77 -5.99 -21.71
C GLY A 28 -5.24 -5.73 -21.38
N VAL A 29 -5.59 -5.73 -20.09
CA VAL A 29 -6.94 -5.44 -19.61
C VAL A 29 -7.04 -3.95 -19.24
N GLU A 30 -7.90 -3.22 -19.95
CA GLU A 30 -8.17 -1.83 -19.60
C GLU A 30 -8.87 -1.73 -18.25
N SER A 31 -8.43 -0.78 -17.44
CA SER A 31 -9.05 -0.46 -16.16
C SER A 31 -9.09 1.03 -15.92
N LEU A 32 -10.05 1.48 -15.12
CA LEU A 32 -10.09 2.82 -14.56
C LEU A 32 -9.94 2.70 -13.05
N LEU A 33 -8.93 3.36 -12.49
CA LEU A 33 -8.77 3.50 -11.05
C LEU A 33 -9.28 4.87 -10.60
N VAL A 34 -10.14 4.87 -9.57
CA VAL A 34 -10.63 6.08 -8.90
C VAL A 34 -10.22 6.07 -7.42
N GLU A 35 -9.71 7.20 -6.94
CA GLU A 35 -9.29 7.41 -5.55
C GLU A 35 -9.84 8.75 -5.06
N ARG A 36 -10.53 8.74 -3.91
CA ARG A 36 -11.19 9.94 -3.35
C ARG A 36 -10.23 11.02 -2.87
N HIS A 37 -9.02 10.65 -2.43
CA HIS A 37 -8.03 11.61 -2.00
C HIS A 37 -7.29 12.19 -3.22
N GLU A 38 -6.75 13.40 -3.07
CA GLU A 38 -6.00 14.08 -4.14
C GLU A 38 -4.62 13.45 -4.39
N SER A 39 -4.09 12.75 -3.39
CA SER A 39 -2.78 12.11 -3.46
C SER A 39 -2.74 10.78 -2.71
N THR A 40 -1.64 10.06 -2.84
CA THR A 40 -1.31 8.88 -2.04
C THR A 40 -1.17 9.22 -0.55
N SER A 41 -1.10 8.21 0.32
CA SER A 41 -1.01 8.40 1.77
C SER A 41 0.14 9.34 2.15
N HIS A 42 -0.15 10.33 3.02
CA HIS A 42 0.85 11.22 3.62
C HIS A 42 1.24 10.82 5.04
N LEU A 43 0.77 9.68 5.50
CA LEU A 43 1.17 9.12 6.78
C LEU A 43 1.96 7.82 6.55
N PRO A 44 3.06 7.61 7.28
CA PRO A 44 3.72 6.32 7.29
C PRO A 44 2.77 5.30 7.93
N LYS A 45 2.56 4.19 7.22
CA LYS A 45 1.78 3.02 7.69
C LYS A 45 2.71 1.81 7.66
N ALA A 46 2.25 0.69 7.07
CA ALA A 46 3.10 -0.47 6.86
C ALA A 46 4.40 -0.08 6.14
N HIS A 47 5.48 -0.76 6.47
CA HIS A 47 6.82 -0.44 5.92
C HIS A 47 7.60 -1.68 5.47
N TYR A 48 7.30 -2.87 6.00
CA TYR A 48 8.02 -4.08 5.64
C TYR A 48 7.39 -4.74 4.41
N LEU A 49 8.23 -4.96 3.40
CA LEU A 49 7.93 -5.67 2.17
C LEU A 49 8.65 -7.01 2.21
N ASN A 50 7.91 -8.10 2.38
CA ASN A 50 8.49 -9.43 2.45
C ASN A 50 9.01 -9.89 1.08
N GLN A 51 9.77 -10.98 1.07
CA GLN A 51 10.37 -11.54 -0.14
C GLN A 51 9.33 -11.81 -1.21
N ARG A 52 8.16 -12.37 -0.87
CA ARG A 52 7.12 -12.65 -1.85
C ARG A 52 6.59 -11.38 -2.52
N THR A 53 6.41 -10.31 -1.77
CA THR A 53 6.03 -9.01 -2.34
C THR A 53 7.10 -8.50 -3.31
N MET A 54 8.38 -8.64 -2.93
CA MET A 54 9.49 -8.20 -3.77
C MET A 54 9.68 -9.07 -5.02
N GLU A 55 9.39 -10.37 -4.96
CA GLU A 55 9.33 -11.26 -6.14
C GLU A 55 8.26 -10.80 -7.13
N ILE A 56 7.05 -10.51 -6.63
CA ILE A 56 5.96 -9.99 -7.44
C ILE A 56 6.36 -8.65 -8.05
N PHE A 57 6.91 -7.73 -7.27
CA PHE A 57 7.39 -6.45 -7.77
C PHE A 57 8.50 -6.60 -8.81
N ARG A 58 9.40 -7.59 -8.65
CA ARG A 58 10.43 -7.91 -9.65
C ARG A 58 9.79 -8.41 -10.95
N GLN A 59 8.83 -9.30 -10.87
CA GLN A 59 8.11 -9.82 -12.04
C GLN A 59 7.48 -8.69 -12.87
N HIS A 60 7.01 -7.65 -12.20
CA HIS A 60 6.34 -6.49 -12.80
C HIS A 60 7.25 -5.25 -12.97
N GLY A 61 8.57 -5.40 -12.86
CA GLY A 61 9.53 -4.32 -13.10
C GLY A 61 9.47 -3.17 -12.07
N ILE A 62 8.97 -3.42 -10.86
CA ILE A 62 8.80 -2.41 -9.80
C ILE A 62 9.93 -2.50 -8.76
N ALA A 63 10.52 -3.70 -8.56
CA ALA A 63 11.42 -3.99 -7.45
C ALA A 63 12.63 -3.05 -7.38
N ASP A 64 13.25 -2.75 -8.52
CA ASP A 64 14.43 -1.87 -8.58
C ASP A 64 14.11 -0.46 -8.08
N SER A 65 12.91 0.07 -8.42
CA SER A 65 12.44 1.37 -7.94
C SER A 65 12.23 1.39 -6.41
N VAL A 66 11.85 0.25 -5.84
CA VAL A 66 11.67 0.09 -4.39
C VAL A 66 13.01 -0.04 -3.70
N TYR A 67 13.92 -0.90 -4.19
CA TYR A 67 15.25 -1.07 -3.62
C TYR A 67 16.07 0.22 -3.66
N ALA A 68 15.96 1.00 -4.73
CA ALA A 68 16.72 2.25 -4.91
C ALA A 68 16.48 3.28 -3.78
N VAL A 69 15.34 3.22 -3.10
CA VAL A 69 14.96 4.18 -2.05
C VAL A 69 14.60 3.51 -0.72
N GLY A 70 14.62 2.17 -0.68
CA GLY A 70 14.39 1.39 0.52
C GLY A 70 15.51 1.57 1.54
N THR A 71 15.20 1.32 2.80
CA THR A 71 16.20 1.29 3.87
C THR A 71 17.19 0.14 3.60
N PRO A 72 18.50 0.37 3.62
CA PRO A 72 19.50 -0.70 3.50
C PRO A 72 19.32 -1.79 4.56
N LEU A 73 19.56 -3.06 4.18
CA LEU A 73 19.30 -4.22 5.05
C LEU A 73 20.07 -4.15 6.38
N GLU A 74 21.27 -3.62 6.39
CA GLU A 74 22.08 -3.40 7.60
C GLU A 74 21.37 -2.49 8.63
N ASN A 75 20.49 -1.61 8.17
CA ASN A 75 19.79 -0.65 9.03
C ASN A 75 18.44 -1.16 9.54
N PHE A 76 17.92 -2.29 9.03
CA PHE A 76 16.67 -2.88 9.54
C PHE A 76 16.76 -4.38 9.82
N GLY A 77 17.94 -4.98 9.62
CA GLY A 77 18.17 -6.41 9.83
C GLY A 77 18.25 -6.85 11.29
N LYS A 78 17.98 -5.96 12.25
CA LYS A 78 17.98 -6.27 13.69
C LYS A 78 16.78 -5.66 14.39
N VAL A 79 16.23 -6.39 15.34
CA VAL A 79 15.21 -5.90 16.27
C VAL A 79 15.81 -5.84 17.66
N ARG A 80 15.70 -4.67 18.30
CA ARG A 80 16.22 -4.43 19.64
C ARG A 80 15.08 -4.03 20.56
N TRP A 81 15.02 -4.67 21.73
CA TRP A 81 14.14 -4.27 22.80
C TRP A 81 14.95 -3.47 23.83
N ARG A 82 14.52 -2.24 24.05
CA ARG A 82 15.20 -1.29 24.94
C ARG A 82 14.23 -0.74 25.97
N THR A 83 14.75 -0.29 27.09
CA THR A 83 13.97 0.38 28.13
C THR A 83 13.51 1.77 27.69
N SER A 84 14.38 2.48 26.99
CA SER A 84 14.12 3.79 26.37
C SER A 84 15.10 4.01 25.21
N LEU A 85 14.83 5.00 24.37
CA LEU A 85 15.75 5.38 23.30
C LEU A 85 17.00 6.07 23.88
N GLY A 86 16.82 6.95 24.86
CA GLY A 86 17.89 7.70 25.56
C GLY A 86 17.47 8.02 26.99
N GLY A 87 18.27 8.83 27.67
CA GLY A 87 18.07 9.31 29.05
C GLY A 87 19.30 9.10 29.93
N ASP A 88 19.33 9.78 31.07
CA ASP A 88 20.47 9.78 32.02
C ASP A 88 20.23 8.92 33.26
N GLY A 89 19.06 8.29 33.35
CA GLY A 89 18.70 7.44 34.48
C GLY A 89 19.39 6.07 34.46
N PRO A 90 19.52 5.39 35.60
CA PRO A 90 20.24 4.12 35.70
C PRO A 90 19.57 2.97 34.89
N LEU A 91 18.33 3.13 34.49
CA LEU A 91 17.60 2.16 33.68
C LEU A 91 17.39 2.62 32.23
N ASP A 92 17.84 3.81 31.87
CA ASP A 92 17.63 4.35 30.52
C ASP A 92 18.61 3.75 29.51
N ALA A 93 18.21 3.79 28.25
CA ALA A 93 18.97 3.32 27.09
C ALA A 93 19.50 1.87 27.19
N ARG A 94 18.93 1.03 28.05
CA ARG A 94 19.36 -0.37 28.19
C ARG A 94 18.71 -1.25 27.15
N THR A 95 19.52 -1.94 26.35
CA THR A 95 19.07 -3.04 25.50
C THR A 95 19.05 -4.33 26.31
N PHE A 96 17.88 -4.94 26.45
CA PHE A 96 17.72 -6.19 27.19
C PHE A 96 17.53 -7.40 26.28
N TYR A 97 17.22 -7.18 25.01
CA TYR A 97 17.15 -8.24 24.02
C TYR A 97 17.44 -7.71 22.62
N THR A 98 18.15 -8.49 21.82
CA THR A 98 18.41 -8.24 20.40
C THR A 98 18.26 -9.54 19.64
N MET A 99 17.61 -9.50 18.49
CA MET A 99 17.57 -10.61 17.55
C MET A 99 17.78 -10.12 16.13
N ASP A 100 18.32 -10.98 15.28
CA ASP A 100 18.30 -10.76 13.84
C ASP A 100 16.87 -10.92 13.32
N GLY A 101 16.52 -10.13 12.31
CA GLY A 101 15.18 -10.12 11.73
C GLY A 101 15.22 -9.75 10.26
N PHE A 102 14.09 -9.96 9.59
CA PHE A 102 13.85 -9.48 8.22
C PHE A 102 14.89 -9.91 7.17
N GLY A 103 15.64 -10.95 7.42
CA GLY A 103 16.73 -11.43 6.55
C GLY A 103 18.10 -10.81 6.82
N GLY A 104 18.27 -10.07 7.95
CA GLY A 104 19.57 -9.56 8.35
C GLY A 104 20.37 -10.51 9.25
N GLY A 105 21.65 -10.21 9.44
CA GLY A 105 22.55 -10.98 10.29
C GLY A 105 22.61 -12.47 9.95
N SER A 106 22.39 -13.32 10.92
CA SER A 106 22.41 -14.79 10.78
C SER A 106 21.29 -15.36 9.90
N LEU A 107 20.26 -14.56 9.58
CA LEU A 107 19.14 -14.98 8.72
C LEU A 107 19.42 -14.74 7.24
N TYR A 108 20.49 -14.04 6.88
CA TYR A 108 20.75 -13.64 5.49
C TYR A 108 20.82 -14.82 4.53
N ASP A 109 21.64 -15.83 4.85
CA ASP A 109 21.85 -16.99 3.98
C ASP A 109 20.56 -17.79 3.78
N LEU A 110 19.73 -17.90 4.83
CA LEU A 110 18.43 -18.56 4.74
C LEU A 110 17.50 -17.79 3.78
N TYR A 111 17.38 -16.47 3.95
CA TYR A 111 16.53 -15.65 3.10
C TYR A 111 17.03 -15.63 1.64
N ALA A 112 18.36 -15.60 1.44
CA ALA A 112 18.95 -15.63 0.10
C ALA A 112 18.76 -16.99 -0.60
N ALA A 113 18.68 -18.08 0.16
CA ALA A 113 18.42 -19.41 -0.37
C ALA A 113 16.93 -19.62 -0.72
N ASP A 114 16.02 -18.99 0.05
CA ASP A 114 14.56 -19.17 -0.11
C ASP A 114 13.97 -18.34 -1.25
N SER A 115 14.63 -17.25 -1.68
CA SER A 115 14.08 -16.34 -2.68
C SER A 115 15.16 -15.60 -3.47
N PRO A 116 14.94 -15.37 -4.78
CA PRO A 116 15.82 -14.52 -5.59
C PRO A 116 15.70 -13.02 -5.23
N CYS A 117 14.79 -12.66 -4.31
CA CYS A 117 14.57 -11.30 -3.84
C CYS A 117 14.75 -11.25 -2.32
N LEU A 118 15.51 -10.30 -1.83
CA LEU A 118 15.52 -9.97 -0.40
C LEU A 118 14.30 -9.12 -0.04
N SER A 119 13.94 -9.12 1.22
CA SER A 119 12.94 -8.20 1.74
C SER A 119 13.40 -6.75 1.63
N SER A 120 12.47 -5.82 1.66
CA SER A 120 12.76 -4.38 1.68
C SER A 120 11.99 -3.69 2.80
N ASN A 121 12.51 -2.58 3.26
CA ASN A 121 11.85 -1.72 4.24
C ASN A 121 11.64 -0.36 3.61
N LEU A 122 10.38 -0.09 3.22
CA LEU A 122 9.96 1.16 2.61
C LEU A 122 8.58 1.56 3.11
N PRO A 123 8.44 2.63 3.90
CA PRO A 123 7.14 3.06 4.40
C PRO A 123 6.15 3.35 3.28
N GLN A 124 4.88 3.04 3.51
CA GLN A 124 3.79 3.19 2.54
C GLN A 124 3.73 4.60 1.93
N ILE A 125 4.01 5.65 2.71
CA ILE A 125 4.11 7.04 2.22
C ILE A 125 5.14 7.22 1.08
N ARG A 126 6.15 6.35 0.99
CA ARG A 126 7.16 6.37 -0.09
C ARG A 126 6.88 5.31 -1.15
N LEU A 127 6.28 4.19 -0.79
CA LEU A 127 5.94 3.11 -1.70
C LEU A 127 4.81 3.52 -2.66
N GLU A 128 3.72 4.07 -2.14
CA GLU A 128 2.55 4.40 -2.97
C GLU A 128 2.85 5.38 -4.10
N PRO A 129 3.67 6.44 -3.94
CA PRO A 129 4.08 7.29 -5.06
C PRO A 129 4.83 6.54 -6.17
N ILE A 130 5.62 5.51 -5.82
CA ILE A 130 6.29 4.65 -6.80
C ILE A 130 5.26 3.84 -7.57
N LEU A 131 4.34 3.17 -6.86
CA LEU A 131 3.27 2.39 -7.47
C LEU A 131 2.37 3.26 -8.36
N ARG A 132 2.01 4.46 -7.88
CA ARG A 132 1.22 5.43 -8.66
C ARG A 132 1.90 5.77 -9.99
N ARG A 133 3.17 6.14 -9.97
CA ARG A 133 3.93 6.42 -11.20
C ARG A 133 3.93 5.22 -12.15
N HIS A 134 4.22 4.02 -11.65
CA HIS A 134 4.19 2.81 -12.46
C HIS A 134 2.80 2.51 -13.05
N ALA A 135 1.72 2.82 -12.33
CA ALA A 135 0.35 2.66 -12.81
C ALA A 135 0.00 3.71 -13.87
N GLU A 136 0.35 4.98 -13.63
CA GLU A 136 0.12 6.10 -14.57
C GLU A 136 0.91 5.91 -15.87
N ASP A 137 2.16 5.43 -15.80
CA ASP A 137 3.00 5.17 -16.98
C ASP A 137 2.42 4.05 -17.87
N ARG A 138 1.78 3.03 -17.27
CA ARG A 138 1.18 1.90 -17.99
C ARG A 138 -0.23 2.16 -18.47
N ALA A 139 -0.97 3.00 -17.77
CA ALA A 139 -2.36 3.34 -18.07
C ALA A 139 -2.57 4.88 -18.02
N PRO A 140 -2.03 5.63 -18.99
CA PRO A 140 -2.13 7.10 -19.01
C PRO A 140 -3.58 7.58 -18.99
N GLY A 141 -3.91 8.47 -18.03
CA GLY A 141 -5.26 9.03 -17.86
C GLY A 141 -6.30 8.08 -17.26
N ARG A 142 -5.88 6.86 -16.86
CA ARG A 142 -6.75 5.85 -16.25
C ARG A 142 -6.59 5.74 -14.74
N VAL A 143 -5.68 6.49 -14.14
CA VAL A 143 -5.49 6.58 -12.68
C VAL A 143 -5.93 7.97 -12.24
N ARG A 144 -7.10 8.04 -11.58
CA ARG A 144 -7.75 9.31 -11.23
C ARG A 144 -7.81 9.47 -9.72
N PHE A 145 -7.02 10.38 -9.20
CA PHE A 145 -7.08 10.86 -7.82
C PHE A 145 -8.04 12.06 -7.73
N GLY A 146 -8.66 12.27 -6.54
CA GLY A 146 -9.71 13.27 -6.37
C GLY A 146 -11.07 12.83 -6.91
N HIS A 147 -11.23 11.55 -7.27
CA HIS A 147 -12.45 10.96 -7.79
C HIS A 147 -13.01 9.93 -6.82
N GLU A 148 -14.23 10.14 -6.34
CA GLU A 148 -14.86 9.31 -5.31
C GLU A 148 -16.01 8.48 -5.87
N LEU A 149 -15.98 7.16 -5.65
CA LEU A 149 -17.16 6.33 -5.86
C LEU A 149 -18.21 6.69 -4.82
N VAL A 150 -19.37 7.21 -5.24
CA VAL A 150 -20.46 7.60 -4.35
C VAL A 150 -21.62 6.61 -4.34
N ALA A 151 -21.84 5.91 -5.44
CA ALA A 151 -22.86 4.86 -5.53
C ALA A 151 -22.50 3.84 -6.62
N PHE A 152 -23.06 2.65 -6.53
CA PHE A 152 -23.05 1.68 -7.62
C PHE A 152 -24.29 0.80 -7.58
N VAL A 153 -24.62 0.25 -8.76
CA VAL A 153 -25.67 -0.75 -8.95
C VAL A 153 -25.07 -1.88 -9.77
N GLU A 154 -25.35 -3.11 -9.37
CA GLU A 154 -24.95 -4.33 -10.06
C GLU A 154 -26.14 -4.92 -10.83
N ASP A 155 -25.89 -5.44 -12.00
CA ASP A 155 -26.82 -6.22 -12.82
C ASP A 155 -26.14 -7.45 -13.42
N ALA A 156 -26.84 -8.20 -14.27
CA ALA A 156 -26.32 -9.45 -14.86
C ALA A 156 -25.10 -9.23 -15.79
N GLU A 157 -24.86 -8.01 -16.25
CA GLU A 157 -23.81 -7.66 -17.22
C GLU A 157 -22.66 -6.88 -16.60
N GLY A 158 -22.75 -6.50 -15.31
CA GLY A 158 -21.68 -5.80 -14.61
C GLY A 158 -22.16 -4.75 -13.62
N VAL A 159 -21.39 -3.67 -13.48
CA VAL A 159 -21.59 -2.62 -12.49
C VAL A 159 -21.72 -1.27 -13.17
N THR A 160 -22.72 -0.49 -12.79
CA THR A 160 -22.79 0.96 -13.09
C THR A 160 -22.46 1.72 -11.83
N ALA A 161 -21.38 2.48 -11.88
CA ALA A 161 -20.85 3.24 -10.77
C ALA A 161 -21.03 4.74 -10.99
N THR A 162 -21.49 5.46 -9.98
CA THR A 162 -21.52 6.93 -9.97
C THR A 162 -20.26 7.43 -9.27
N VAL A 163 -19.45 8.20 -9.98
CA VAL A 163 -18.19 8.75 -9.49
C VAL A 163 -18.29 10.26 -9.44
N GLN A 164 -17.90 10.85 -8.30
CA GLN A 164 -17.79 12.29 -8.12
C GLN A 164 -16.36 12.74 -8.44
N ASP A 165 -16.21 13.67 -9.37
CA ASP A 165 -15.01 14.49 -9.52
C ASP A 165 -15.07 15.60 -8.46
N ARG A 166 -14.24 15.48 -7.43
CA ARG A 166 -14.26 16.39 -6.27
C ARG A 166 -13.71 17.78 -6.57
N ALA A 167 -12.87 17.91 -7.61
CA ALA A 167 -12.33 19.18 -8.03
C ALA A 167 -13.33 19.99 -8.89
N ALA A 168 -14.10 19.29 -9.74
CA ALA A 168 -15.11 19.90 -10.60
C ALA A 168 -16.48 19.98 -9.93
N ASP A 169 -16.66 19.36 -8.76
CA ASP A 169 -17.95 19.19 -8.06
C ASP A 169 -19.06 18.66 -8.97
N SER A 170 -18.70 17.67 -9.80
CA SER A 170 -19.60 17.06 -10.77
C SER A 170 -19.52 15.53 -10.68
N THR A 171 -20.56 14.86 -11.13
CA THR A 171 -20.61 13.40 -11.17
C THR A 171 -20.65 12.89 -12.60
N TYR A 172 -20.11 11.68 -12.79
CA TYR A 172 -20.18 10.95 -14.05
C TYR A 172 -20.42 9.46 -13.80
N GLU A 173 -20.94 8.76 -14.79
CA GLU A 173 -21.21 7.34 -14.72
C GLU A 173 -20.09 6.52 -15.38
N VAL A 174 -19.67 5.46 -14.68
CA VAL A 174 -18.74 4.45 -15.19
C VAL A 174 -19.47 3.12 -15.30
N ARG A 175 -19.51 2.55 -16.51
CA ARG A 175 -19.97 1.18 -16.74
C ARG A 175 -18.75 0.26 -16.78
N ALA A 176 -18.76 -0.79 -15.95
CA ALA A 176 -17.70 -1.78 -15.91
C ALA A 176 -18.27 -3.20 -15.86
N GLN A 177 -17.56 -4.18 -16.44
CA GLN A 177 -17.91 -5.59 -16.30
C GLN A 177 -17.61 -6.09 -14.88
N TYR A 178 -16.51 -5.61 -14.31
CA TYR A 178 -16.08 -5.96 -12.95
C TYR A 178 -15.68 -4.71 -12.16
N MET A 179 -15.92 -4.78 -10.85
CA MET A 179 -15.43 -3.76 -9.92
C MET A 179 -14.55 -4.39 -8.84
N ILE A 180 -13.36 -3.82 -8.64
CA ILE A 180 -12.43 -4.19 -7.57
C ILE A 180 -12.54 -3.15 -6.46
N ALA A 181 -13.11 -3.53 -5.32
CA ALA A 181 -13.15 -2.69 -4.12
C ALA A 181 -11.83 -2.79 -3.36
N ALA A 182 -10.89 -1.87 -3.62
CA ALA A 182 -9.58 -1.77 -2.99
C ALA A 182 -9.50 -0.63 -1.95
N ASP A 183 -10.62 -0.33 -1.30
CA ASP A 183 -10.85 0.78 -0.37
C ASP A 183 -10.42 0.51 1.08
N GLY A 184 -9.75 -0.63 1.31
CA GLY A 184 -9.36 -1.10 2.63
C GLY A 184 -10.48 -1.81 3.40
N GLY A 185 -11.57 -2.19 2.72
CA GLY A 185 -12.67 -2.99 3.26
C GLY A 185 -13.56 -2.25 4.26
N LYS A 186 -13.56 -0.91 4.24
CA LYS A 186 -14.26 -0.12 5.25
C LYS A 186 -15.56 0.51 4.73
N THR A 187 -15.62 0.84 3.44
CA THR A 187 -16.72 1.63 2.89
C THR A 187 -17.77 0.78 2.21
N TRP A 188 -17.34 -0.23 1.44
CA TRP A 188 -18.23 -0.99 0.56
C TRP A 188 -18.61 -2.37 1.06
N SER A 189 -17.90 -2.90 2.07
CA SER A 189 -18.18 -4.23 2.64
C SER A 189 -19.61 -4.38 3.11
N GLU A 190 -20.18 -3.38 3.77
CA GLU A 190 -21.58 -3.40 4.25
C GLU A 190 -22.56 -3.48 3.06
N LYS A 191 -22.37 -2.67 2.00
CA LYS A 191 -23.20 -2.71 0.79
C LYS A 191 -23.09 -4.03 0.02
N LEU A 192 -21.95 -4.69 0.11
CA LEU A 192 -21.70 -5.99 -0.49
C LEU A 192 -22.18 -7.15 0.41
N GLY A 193 -22.78 -6.85 1.57
CA GLY A 193 -23.20 -7.87 2.53
C GLY A 193 -22.05 -8.64 3.17
N VAL A 194 -20.81 -8.11 3.11
CA VAL A 194 -19.63 -8.72 3.69
C VAL A 194 -19.51 -8.31 5.15
N THR A 195 -19.49 -9.29 6.04
CA THR A 195 -19.27 -9.07 7.47
C THR A 195 -17.92 -9.65 7.89
N MET A 196 -17.15 -8.87 8.65
CA MET A 196 -15.91 -9.35 9.25
C MET A 196 -16.22 -10.28 10.41
N GLN A 197 -15.68 -11.49 10.39
CA GLN A 197 -15.80 -12.46 11.48
C GLN A 197 -14.53 -12.47 12.33
N GLY A 198 -14.69 -12.57 13.63
CA GLY A 198 -13.61 -12.66 14.59
C GLY A 198 -13.72 -11.66 15.73
N PRO A 199 -12.77 -11.70 16.70
CA PRO A 199 -12.73 -10.74 17.78
C PRO A 199 -12.52 -9.31 17.25
N SER A 200 -13.25 -8.35 17.83
CA SER A 200 -13.10 -6.91 17.55
C SER A 200 -12.61 -6.19 18.80
N GLY A 201 -12.04 -4.98 18.64
CA GLY A 201 -11.58 -4.17 19.77
C GLY A 201 -10.43 -4.83 20.56
N LEU A 202 -9.58 -5.61 19.89
CA LEU A 202 -8.48 -6.34 20.56
C LEU A 202 -7.41 -5.42 21.13
N LEU A 203 -7.22 -4.26 20.52
CA LEU A 203 -6.16 -3.35 20.89
C LEU A 203 -6.52 -1.90 20.48
N ASP A 204 -6.42 -0.98 21.43
CA ASP A 204 -6.46 0.44 21.15
C ASP A 204 -5.01 0.94 20.99
N MET A 205 -4.68 1.44 19.80
CA MET A 205 -3.35 1.96 19.51
C MET A 205 -3.40 3.42 19.13
N VAL A 206 -2.44 4.17 19.64
CA VAL A 206 -2.16 5.55 19.21
C VAL A 206 -0.83 5.54 18.47
N SER A 207 -0.86 5.99 17.21
CA SER A 207 0.35 6.18 16.41
C SER A 207 0.68 7.67 16.32
N THR A 208 1.89 8.03 16.72
CA THR A 208 2.38 9.41 16.64
C THR A 208 3.44 9.50 15.56
N HIS A 209 3.21 10.37 14.58
CA HIS A 209 4.22 10.74 13.58
C HIS A 209 4.85 12.06 13.98
N PHE A 210 6.16 12.08 14.17
CA PHE A 210 6.90 13.27 14.61
C PHE A 210 8.17 13.47 13.78
N ARG A 211 8.75 14.65 13.85
CA ARG A 211 10.06 14.96 13.29
C ARG A 211 11.00 15.30 14.42
N ALA A 212 12.14 14.62 14.50
CA ALA A 212 13.20 14.88 15.44
C ALA A 212 14.55 14.55 14.81
N ASP A 213 15.63 15.17 15.30
CA ASP A 213 16.98 14.68 15.04
C ASP A 213 17.25 13.52 15.99
N LEU A 214 17.46 12.35 15.42
CA LEU A 214 17.73 11.10 16.14
C LEU A 214 19.15 10.58 15.85
N SER A 215 20.03 11.40 15.29
CA SER A 215 21.40 11.03 14.91
C SER A 215 22.21 10.44 16.07
N ASP A 216 21.99 10.95 17.29
CA ASP A 216 22.66 10.44 18.51
C ASP A 216 22.19 9.02 18.93
N TYR A 217 21.12 8.51 18.33
CA TYR A 217 20.51 7.23 18.66
C TYR A 217 20.56 6.23 17.49
N ALA A 218 21.08 6.65 16.35
CA ALA A 218 21.32 5.79 15.18
C ALA A 218 22.71 5.13 15.32
N ASP A 219 22.74 3.79 15.34
CA ASP A 219 23.99 3.01 15.31
C ASP A 219 24.46 2.83 13.86
#